data_1fecc28f1d638e79d32ae8c5f9572e7a
#
_entry.id   1fecc28f1d638e79d32ae8c5f9572e7a
#
_cell.length_a   1.000
_cell.length_b   1.000
_cell.length_c   1.000
_cell.angle_alpha   90.00
_cell.angle_beta   90.00
_cell.angle_gamma   90.00
#
_symmetry.space_group_name_H-M   'P 1'
#
loop_
_entity.id
_entity.type
_entity.pdbx_description
1 polymer ?
#
loop_
_entity_poly.entity_id
_entity_poly.type
_entity_poly.pdbx_seq_one_letter_code
_entity_poly.pdbx_strand_id
1 'polypeptide(L)'
;MKKIKTFVSAVLLSAMVLSFCACKKQEQPAAETPATETGSSVQVTETSEPVETTEHSEPAAEKKKSNDIVILATSDIHACPERGFSYTGLYRIRERFQNEGCEVILTDSGDEIEGHSILFGPVTRGDQVIDLMNKMGYDMAIPGNHDFNYGPDRLIELTKKANYPYLSCNLEKNGKLVFKPYIIKEVRGKKIAFVGATTPRSLGEYTSETLFQNADGKLIYSMNGGNKGKNFCKVIQANVDKARAEGADYVIAMTHIGQAKKYKSYDTVSYVMANTKGIDVFLDGHSHDAKKIEAVNSEGKPVTRIAMGARFSRIGYVRISADDGSVKTGIFTWSSSVSPTELFGIRNVMTEEVDKALEQFNDTLYKKQGTLEFPLLITDPEKVNANGDPVRNVTKVETNMGDFVADAFRSATGADIAIVTGNMIKASLQPGDISMYDCYNVLSATKQICVVEATGQDILDALEWSCRKYPNENSSFLQVSGISFKVNTKIKTSVKSKNGKFYRVAGKRRVSNVKIGGTPIDPKKKYTVASYFRTLRRGDGGYKMFKECKRTKTVSRLDFQILSDYIGGKLKGNISSSYMNPSGQKRITKA
;
A
#
# COMPACT_ATOMS: atom_id res chain seq x y z
N MET A 1 -18.21 32.93 -4.20
CA MET A 1 -17.60 31.69 -4.69
C MET A 1 -16.24 31.39 -4.02
N LYS A 2 -15.26 32.33 -3.89
CA LYS A 2 -13.98 32.09 -3.18
C LYS A 2 -14.13 31.68 -1.69
N LYS A 3 -15.09 32.24 -0.95
CA LYS A 3 -15.31 31.91 0.49
C LYS A 3 -15.91 30.51 0.73
N ILE A 4 -16.62 29.94 -0.24
CA ILE A 4 -17.18 28.59 -0.13
C ILE A 4 -16.10 27.52 -0.36
N LYS A 5 -15.14 27.76 -1.27
CA LYS A 5 -14.01 26.83 -1.53
C LYS A 5 -13.11 26.66 -0.30
N THR A 6 -12.83 27.73 0.43
CA THR A 6 -12.00 27.69 1.65
C THR A 6 -12.66 26.93 2.81
N PHE A 7 -14.00 27.00 2.91
CA PHE A 7 -14.75 26.27 3.96
C PHE A 7 -14.78 24.76 3.71
N VAL A 8 -14.87 24.33 2.46
CA VAL A 8 -14.87 22.89 2.10
C VAL A 8 -13.50 22.24 2.39
N SER A 9 -12.40 22.95 2.12
CA SER A 9 -11.05 22.44 2.44
C SER A 9 -10.83 22.25 3.95
N ALA A 10 -11.33 23.17 4.78
CA ALA A 10 -11.20 23.09 6.24
C ALA A 10 -12.07 21.98 6.86
N VAL A 11 -13.27 21.73 6.33
CA VAL A 11 -14.16 20.68 6.80
C VAL A 11 -13.63 19.28 6.42
N LEU A 12 -12.99 19.12 5.26
CA LEU A 12 -12.38 17.85 4.85
C LEU A 12 -11.14 17.48 5.68
N LEU A 13 -10.33 18.46 6.10
CA LEU A 13 -9.22 18.20 7.02
C LEU A 13 -9.72 17.71 8.39
N SER A 14 -10.81 18.28 8.94
CA SER A 14 -11.37 17.86 10.23
C SER A 14 -12.06 16.48 10.18
N ALA A 15 -12.71 16.11 9.07
CA ALA A 15 -13.31 14.79 8.90
C ALA A 15 -12.27 13.65 8.80
N MET A 16 -11.11 13.91 8.16
CA MET A 16 -10.00 12.94 8.12
C MET A 16 -9.34 12.72 9.49
N VAL A 17 -9.30 13.71 10.37
CA VAL A 17 -8.71 13.61 11.71
C VAL A 17 -9.61 12.82 12.68
N LEU A 18 -10.93 12.90 12.54
CA LEU A 18 -11.89 12.25 13.46
C LEU A 18 -12.09 10.75 13.19
N SER A 19 -11.79 10.24 12.01
CA SER A 19 -11.90 8.80 11.70
C SER A 19 -10.77 7.92 12.25
N PHE A 20 -9.72 8.48 12.83
CA PHE A 20 -8.54 7.74 13.30
C PHE A 20 -8.46 7.50 14.81
N CYS A 21 -9.43 7.97 15.61
CA CYS A 21 -9.39 7.86 17.08
C CYS A 21 -10.09 6.63 17.68
N ALA A 22 -10.55 5.66 16.89
CA ALA A 22 -11.28 4.49 17.38
C ALA A 22 -10.63 3.15 17.02
N CYS A 23 -9.35 2.95 17.39
CA CYS A 23 -8.77 1.61 17.47
C CYS A 23 -8.30 1.34 18.91
N LYS A 24 -9.19 0.77 19.71
CA LYS A 24 -8.85 0.19 21.01
C LYS A 24 -7.96 -1.05 20.81
N LYS A 25 -6.92 -1.14 21.64
CA LYS A 25 -6.06 -2.30 21.83
C LYS A 25 -6.88 -3.57 22.08
N GLN A 26 -6.64 -4.60 21.31
CA GLN A 26 -6.96 -5.99 21.68
C GLN A 26 -5.66 -6.70 22.02
N GLU A 27 -5.55 -7.13 23.27
CA GLU A 27 -4.52 -8.03 23.76
C GLU A 27 -4.73 -9.44 23.17
N GLN A 28 -3.66 -10.08 22.75
CA GLN A 28 -3.64 -11.51 22.43
C GLN A 28 -2.77 -12.27 23.43
N PRO A 29 -3.15 -13.50 23.79
CA PRO A 29 -2.48 -14.27 24.82
C PRO A 29 -1.15 -14.89 24.37
N ALA A 30 -0.28 -15.10 25.34
CA ALA A 30 1.03 -15.70 25.26
C ALA A 30 0.99 -17.13 24.68
N ALA A 31 1.95 -17.47 23.83
CA ALA A 31 2.25 -18.84 23.43
C ALA A 31 3.75 -19.12 23.62
N GLU A 32 3.99 -20.31 24.08
CA GLU A 32 5.18 -20.92 24.64
C GLU A 32 6.43 -20.91 23.75
N THR A 33 7.58 -20.89 24.42
CA THR A 33 8.95 -21.02 23.89
C THR A 33 9.27 -22.46 23.45
N PRO A 34 10.07 -22.63 22.42
CA PRO A 34 11.03 -23.73 22.37
C PRO A 34 12.48 -23.26 22.18
N ALA A 35 13.28 -23.96 22.88
CA ALA A 35 14.72 -24.20 22.96
C ALA A 35 15.72 -23.50 22.02
N THR A 36 16.77 -23.08 22.68
CA THR A 36 18.12 -22.63 22.33
C THR A 36 18.79 -23.33 21.14
N GLU A 37 19.16 -22.52 20.14
CA GLU A 37 20.33 -22.79 19.32
C GLU A 37 21.32 -21.62 19.46
N THR A 38 22.55 -21.94 19.77
CA THR A 38 23.68 -21.04 19.96
C THR A 38 24.09 -20.38 18.65
N GLY A 39 23.71 -19.13 18.48
CA GLY A 39 24.20 -18.25 17.44
C GLY A 39 24.83 -17.01 18.05
N SER A 40 26.05 -16.69 17.64
CA SER A 40 26.86 -15.55 18.07
C SER A 40 26.02 -14.28 18.22
N SER A 41 25.85 -13.80 19.44
CA SER A 41 25.10 -12.60 19.77
C SER A 41 25.91 -11.35 19.42
N VAL A 42 25.51 -10.64 18.37
CA VAL A 42 25.94 -9.26 18.15
C VAL A 42 25.26 -8.40 19.21
N GLN A 43 26.01 -7.82 20.13
CA GLN A 43 25.51 -6.82 21.06
C GLN A 43 25.13 -5.56 20.27
N VAL A 44 23.84 -5.26 20.21
CA VAL A 44 23.30 -3.99 19.70
C VAL A 44 23.12 -3.07 20.90
N THR A 45 23.95 -2.04 21.02
CA THR A 45 23.72 -0.97 21.98
C THR A 45 22.71 0.03 21.42
N GLU A 46 21.53 0.12 22.01
CA GLU A 46 20.57 1.20 21.74
C GLU A 46 20.97 2.42 22.58
N THR A 47 21.53 3.44 21.95
CA THR A 47 21.74 4.73 22.59
C THR A 47 20.62 5.68 22.21
N SER A 48 19.82 6.07 23.20
CA SER A 48 18.91 7.21 23.11
C SER A 48 19.68 8.46 23.53
N GLU A 49 20.14 9.25 22.57
CA GLU A 49 20.65 10.59 22.86
C GLU A 49 19.52 11.63 22.87
N PRO A 50 19.69 12.72 23.68
CA PRO A 50 18.67 13.73 23.87
C PRO A 50 18.40 14.54 22.59
N VAL A 51 17.15 14.89 22.42
CA VAL A 51 16.64 15.81 21.39
C VAL A 51 17.32 17.18 21.57
N GLU A 52 18.09 17.64 20.60
CA GLU A 52 18.49 19.03 20.51
C GLU A 52 17.25 19.91 20.30
N THR A 53 16.79 20.53 21.37
CA THR A 53 15.86 21.67 21.32
C THR A 53 16.67 22.88 20.86
N THR A 54 16.30 23.45 19.72
CA THR A 54 16.90 24.69 19.24
C THR A 54 16.47 25.84 20.14
N GLU A 55 17.38 26.33 20.98
CA GLU A 55 17.24 27.61 21.68
C GLU A 55 17.35 28.77 20.69
N HIS A 56 16.53 29.80 20.93
CA HIS A 56 16.65 31.09 20.26
C HIS A 56 18.01 31.71 20.60
N SER A 57 18.85 31.93 19.59
CA SER A 57 20.14 32.56 19.74
C SER A 57 20.14 33.98 19.19
N GLU A 58 20.86 34.83 19.90
CA GLU A 58 21.24 36.22 19.62
C GLU A 58 21.82 36.45 18.20
N PRO A 59 21.90 37.74 17.71
CA PRO A 59 22.38 38.04 16.36
C PRO A 59 23.84 37.59 16.21
N ALA A 60 24.06 36.64 15.32
CA ALA A 60 25.34 35.99 15.11
C ALA A 60 26.30 36.86 14.27
N ALA A 61 27.56 36.88 14.70
CA ALA A 61 28.71 37.23 13.87
C ALA A 61 28.66 36.42 12.54
N GLU A 62 29.12 36.97 11.42
CA GLU A 62 29.18 36.30 10.12
C GLU A 62 29.82 34.92 10.25
N LYS A 63 29.01 33.90 10.27
CA LYS A 63 29.48 32.49 10.32
C LYS A 63 30.18 32.18 9.00
N LYS A 64 31.47 31.80 9.07
CA LYS A 64 32.22 31.28 7.92
C LYS A 64 31.36 30.23 7.23
N LYS A 65 31.10 30.38 5.91
CA LYS A 65 30.33 29.41 5.13
C LYS A 65 30.97 28.03 5.21
N SER A 66 30.16 27.02 5.51
CA SER A 66 30.59 25.63 5.53
C SER A 66 30.82 25.12 4.09
N ASN A 67 31.83 24.27 3.90
CA ASN A 67 32.07 23.55 2.66
C ASN A 67 31.65 22.08 2.76
N ASP A 68 30.90 21.70 3.80
CA ASP A 68 30.49 20.32 4.04
C ASP A 68 29.52 19.81 2.97
N ILE A 69 29.45 18.50 2.84
CA ILE A 69 28.45 17.81 2.02
C ILE A 69 27.39 17.26 2.96
N VAL A 70 26.13 17.55 2.67
CA VAL A 70 24.99 17.05 3.45
C VAL A 70 24.11 16.19 2.54
N ILE A 71 23.89 14.94 2.94
CA ILE A 71 22.93 14.05 2.31
C ILE A 71 21.67 14.08 3.17
N LEU A 72 20.57 14.61 2.64
CA LEU A 72 19.25 14.52 3.25
C LEU A 72 18.52 13.28 2.73
N ALA A 73 17.85 12.58 3.62
CA ALA A 73 17.19 11.34 3.29
C ALA A 73 15.76 11.28 3.80
N THR A 74 14.86 10.81 2.94
CA THR A 74 13.48 10.44 3.25
C THR A 74 13.25 8.95 2.98
N SER A 75 12.19 8.39 3.54
CA SER A 75 11.66 7.06 3.22
C SER A 75 10.20 6.96 3.64
N ASP A 76 9.50 5.96 3.10
CA ASP A 76 8.15 5.62 3.55
C ASP A 76 7.19 6.82 3.53
N ILE A 77 7.29 7.68 2.50
CA ILE A 77 6.41 8.85 2.31
C ILE A 77 4.96 8.41 2.14
N HIS A 78 4.74 7.26 1.48
CA HIS A 78 3.44 6.62 1.32
C HIS A 78 2.37 7.52 0.71
N ALA A 79 2.76 8.30 -0.30
CA ALA A 79 1.87 9.24 -0.99
C ALA A 79 1.13 10.20 -0.05
N CYS A 80 1.79 10.67 1.01
CA CYS A 80 1.26 11.61 2.00
C CYS A 80 1.99 12.96 1.92
N PRO A 81 1.74 13.78 0.89
CA PRO A 81 2.51 15.01 0.65
C PRO A 81 2.29 16.08 1.71
N GLU A 82 1.16 16.01 2.44
CA GLU A 82 0.71 17.01 3.42
C GLU A 82 1.05 16.66 4.89
N ARG A 83 1.72 15.52 5.12
CA ARG A 83 1.97 15.04 6.50
C ARG A 83 3.38 15.31 7.00
N GLY A 84 3.53 15.34 8.33
CA GLY A 84 4.81 15.54 9.00
C GLY A 84 5.50 16.82 8.53
N PHE A 85 6.79 16.75 8.25
CA PHE A 85 7.53 17.85 7.62
C PHE A 85 6.95 18.27 6.27
N SER A 86 6.31 17.32 5.56
CA SER A 86 5.88 17.53 4.17
C SER A 86 7.07 17.89 3.26
N TYR A 87 6.85 18.07 1.97
CA TYR A 87 7.85 18.65 1.08
C TYR A 87 8.21 20.08 1.46
N THR A 88 7.28 20.82 2.11
CA THR A 88 7.50 22.19 2.62
C THR A 88 8.63 22.23 3.64
N GLY A 89 8.58 21.36 4.66
CA GLY A 89 9.61 21.32 5.69
C GLY A 89 10.93 20.75 5.19
N LEU A 90 10.88 19.75 4.31
CA LEU A 90 12.08 19.20 3.67
C LEU A 90 12.81 20.29 2.85
N TYR A 91 12.06 21.11 2.10
CA TYR A 91 12.61 22.23 1.34
C TYR A 91 13.32 23.25 2.26
N ARG A 92 12.72 23.58 3.42
CA ARG A 92 13.32 24.48 4.40
C ARG A 92 14.60 23.94 5.01
N ILE A 93 14.63 22.65 5.32
CA ILE A 93 15.86 22.03 5.84
C ILE A 93 16.95 22.04 4.78
N ARG A 94 16.61 21.74 3.52
CA ARG A 94 17.55 21.84 2.39
C ARG A 94 18.09 23.25 2.23
N GLU A 95 17.20 24.25 2.16
CA GLU A 95 17.54 25.66 2.01
C GLU A 95 18.44 26.14 3.14
N ARG A 96 18.17 25.73 4.39
CA ARG A 96 19.03 26.03 5.54
C ARG A 96 20.47 25.59 5.33
N PHE A 97 20.68 24.32 4.97
CA PHE A 97 22.03 23.82 4.72
C PHE A 97 22.71 24.49 3.53
N GLN A 98 21.97 24.79 2.46
CA GLN A 98 22.49 25.54 1.32
C GLN A 98 22.92 26.96 1.72
N ASN A 99 22.15 27.63 2.56
CA ASN A 99 22.47 28.96 3.10
C ASN A 99 23.69 28.91 4.04
N GLU A 100 23.90 27.80 4.75
CA GLU A 100 25.13 27.55 5.52
C GLU A 100 26.34 27.33 4.61
N GLY A 101 26.15 27.16 3.29
CA GLY A 101 27.21 26.92 2.30
C GLY A 101 27.47 25.45 2.01
N CYS A 102 26.68 24.54 2.57
CA CYS A 102 26.81 23.10 2.31
C CYS A 102 26.33 22.75 0.89
N GLU A 103 26.95 21.74 0.29
CA GLU A 103 26.38 21.06 -0.88
C GLU A 103 25.37 20.02 -0.40
N VAL A 104 24.16 20.04 -0.94
CA VAL A 104 23.08 19.18 -0.45
C VAL A 104 22.66 18.18 -1.52
N ILE A 105 22.71 16.89 -1.18
CA ILE A 105 22.20 15.75 -1.97
C ILE A 105 20.91 15.27 -1.31
N LEU A 106 19.86 15.06 -2.07
CA LEU A 106 18.56 14.61 -1.57
C LEU A 106 18.22 13.21 -2.09
N THR A 107 17.93 12.28 -1.17
CA THR A 107 17.69 10.87 -1.48
C THR A 107 16.38 10.36 -0.89
N ASP A 108 15.78 9.33 -1.52
CA ASP A 108 14.65 8.59 -0.95
C ASP A 108 14.93 7.08 -0.88
N SER A 109 14.61 6.47 0.25
CA SER A 109 14.84 5.05 0.52
C SER A 109 13.57 4.18 0.35
N GLY A 110 12.66 4.59 -0.55
CA GLY A 110 11.54 3.79 -1.04
C GLY A 110 10.24 3.92 -0.25
N ASP A 111 9.17 3.32 -0.80
CA ASP A 111 7.79 3.43 -0.37
C ASP A 111 7.25 4.88 -0.46
N GLU A 112 7.55 5.55 -1.58
CA GLU A 112 7.12 6.92 -1.82
C GLU A 112 5.74 7.01 -2.51
N ILE A 113 5.44 6.14 -3.51
CA ILE A 113 4.30 6.35 -4.42
C ILE A 113 2.98 5.73 -3.95
N GLU A 114 3.00 4.77 -3.01
CA GLU A 114 1.81 4.07 -2.52
C GLU A 114 2.05 3.52 -1.09
N GLY A 115 0.96 3.20 -0.40
CA GLY A 115 1.00 2.52 0.91
C GLY A 115 -0.10 2.97 1.86
N HIS A 116 0.14 3.92 2.73
CA HIS A 116 -0.79 4.31 3.78
C HIS A 116 -1.70 5.51 3.45
N SER A 117 -1.47 6.21 2.34
CA SER A 117 -2.47 7.14 1.84
C SER A 117 -3.62 6.36 1.22
N ILE A 118 -4.82 6.52 1.79
CA ILE A 118 -5.98 5.69 1.41
C ILE A 118 -6.47 6.05 0.01
N LEU A 119 -6.38 7.32 -0.39
CA LEU A 119 -6.94 7.80 -1.64
C LEU A 119 -5.90 8.46 -2.54
N PHE A 120 -5.02 9.31 -2.02
CA PHE A 120 -4.07 10.05 -2.85
C PHE A 120 -3.19 9.12 -3.69
N GLY A 121 -2.57 8.12 -3.06
CA GLY A 121 -1.78 7.11 -3.76
C GLY A 121 -2.58 6.36 -4.83
N PRO A 122 -3.70 5.68 -4.48
CA PRO A 122 -4.52 4.95 -5.45
C PRO A 122 -5.09 5.79 -6.60
N VAL A 123 -5.52 7.02 -6.34
CA VAL A 123 -6.12 7.90 -7.37
C VAL A 123 -5.05 8.40 -8.33
N THR A 124 -3.93 8.88 -7.82
CA THR A 124 -2.84 9.44 -8.65
C THR A 124 -1.92 8.38 -9.22
N ARG A 125 -1.92 7.17 -8.64
CA ARG A 125 -1.06 6.04 -9.04
C ARG A 125 0.41 6.42 -9.17
N GLY A 126 0.88 7.30 -8.28
CA GLY A 126 2.25 7.76 -8.19
C GLY A 126 2.59 8.99 -9.05
N ASP A 127 1.77 9.37 -10.04
CA ASP A 127 2.11 10.48 -10.94
C ASP A 127 2.41 11.77 -10.17
N GLN A 128 1.52 12.20 -9.28
CA GLN A 128 1.69 13.45 -8.55
C GLN A 128 2.81 13.39 -7.50
N VAL A 129 3.12 12.20 -6.97
CA VAL A 129 4.26 12.03 -6.06
C VAL A 129 5.57 12.26 -6.81
N ILE A 130 5.73 11.64 -8.00
CA ILE A 130 6.92 11.84 -8.83
C ILE A 130 7.05 13.31 -9.26
N ASP A 131 5.94 13.98 -9.60
CA ASP A 131 5.96 15.40 -9.94
C ASP A 131 6.43 16.26 -8.77
N LEU A 132 5.95 16.00 -7.53
CA LEU A 132 6.41 16.67 -6.32
C LEU A 132 7.88 16.40 -6.02
N MET A 133 8.34 15.15 -6.18
CA MET A 133 9.75 14.79 -5.99
C MET A 133 10.66 15.46 -7.03
N ASN A 134 10.21 15.56 -8.28
CA ASN A 134 10.91 16.32 -9.33
C ASN A 134 11.04 17.81 -8.95
N LYS A 135 9.97 18.42 -8.47
CA LYS A 135 9.95 19.82 -8.02
C LYS A 135 10.82 20.04 -6.79
N MET A 136 10.84 19.09 -5.87
CA MET A 136 11.69 19.11 -4.69
C MET A 136 13.18 18.98 -5.07
N GLY A 137 13.49 18.41 -6.23
CA GLY A 137 14.84 18.19 -6.74
C GLY A 137 15.56 17.05 -6.03
N TYR A 138 14.91 15.89 -5.95
CA TYR A 138 15.59 14.67 -5.53
C TYR A 138 16.73 14.33 -6.50
N ASP A 139 17.83 13.81 -5.96
CA ASP A 139 19.01 13.38 -6.72
C ASP A 139 18.95 11.91 -7.10
N MET A 140 18.28 11.10 -6.29
CA MET A 140 18.07 9.67 -6.52
C MET A 140 17.05 9.06 -5.56
N ALA A 141 16.51 7.91 -5.93
CA ALA A 141 15.63 7.09 -5.09
C ALA A 141 15.89 5.60 -5.28
N ILE A 142 15.33 4.78 -4.41
CA ILE A 142 15.25 3.33 -4.58
C ILE A 142 13.79 2.89 -4.47
N PRO A 143 13.35 1.78 -5.09
CA PRO A 143 12.01 1.26 -4.86
C PRO A 143 11.89 0.61 -3.48
N GLY A 144 10.80 0.89 -2.76
CA GLY A 144 10.36 0.12 -1.61
C GLY A 144 9.39 -1.00 -2.02
N ASN A 145 8.79 -1.68 -1.04
CA ASN A 145 7.88 -2.79 -1.34
C ASN A 145 6.49 -2.33 -1.80
N HIS A 146 6.01 -1.18 -1.33
CA HIS A 146 4.72 -0.62 -1.74
C HIS A 146 4.75 0.02 -3.13
N ASP A 147 5.91 0.41 -3.64
CA ASP A 147 6.05 0.96 -4.98
C ASP A 147 5.72 -0.05 -6.08
N PHE A 148 5.70 -1.34 -5.74
CA PHE A 148 5.24 -2.40 -6.62
C PHE A 148 3.71 -2.67 -6.56
N ASN A 149 2.95 -1.96 -5.74
CA ASN A 149 1.52 -2.23 -5.57
C ASN A 149 0.70 -2.00 -6.86
N TYR A 150 1.17 -1.10 -7.73
CA TYR A 150 0.60 -0.91 -9.07
C TYR A 150 1.24 -1.78 -10.16
N GLY A 151 2.13 -2.70 -9.76
CA GLY A 151 2.93 -3.56 -10.61
C GLY A 151 4.28 -2.94 -10.99
N PRO A 152 5.32 -3.79 -11.20
CA PRO A 152 6.66 -3.33 -11.52
C PRO A 152 6.74 -2.57 -12.86
N ASP A 153 5.89 -2.91 -13.84
CA ASP A 153 5.86 -2.18 -15.12
C ASP A 153 5.37 -0.74 -14.92
N ARG A 154 4.41 -0.50 -14.00
CA ARG A 154 3.97 0.87 -13.65
C ARG A 154 5.07 1.65 -12.94
N LEU A 155 5.80 1.02 -12.03
CA LEU A 155 6.96 1.65 -11.39
C LEU A 155 7.98 2.07 -12.44
N ILE A 156 8.35 1.16 -13.37
CA ILE A 156 9.29 1.48 -14.47
C ILE A 156 8.78 2.64 -15.35
N GLU A 157 7.46 2.73 -15.58
CA GLU A 157 6.86 3.87 -16.30
C GLU A 157 7.06 5.18 -15.51
N LEU A 158 6.80 5.18 -14.20
CA LEU A 158 6.98 6.33 -13.33
C LEU A 158 8.44 6.79 -13.25
N THR A 159 9.39 5.85 -13.19
CA THR A 159 10.83 6.21 -13.15
C THR A 159 11.31 6.90 -14.42
N LYS A 160 10.61 6.74 -15.56
CA LYS A 160 10.89 7.51 -16.78
C LYS A 160 10.44 8.96 -16.73
N LYS A 161 9.49 9.29 -15.83
CA LYS A 161 9.04 10.66 -15.55
C LYS A 161 9.90 11.35 -14.50
N ALA A 162 10.61 10.58 -13.68
CA ALA A 162 11.50 11.09 -12.66
C ALA A 162 12.72 11.77 -13.29
N ASN A 163 13.06 12.97 -12.82
CA ASN A 163 14.26 13.71 -13.23
C ASN A 163 15.54 13.20 -12.53
N TYR A 164 15.43 12.13 -11.78
CA TYR A 164 16.48 11.49 -10.99
C TYR A 164 16.47 9.97 -11.22
N PRO A 165 17.61 9.29 -11.08
CA PRO A 165 17.67 7.84 -11.24
C PRO A 165 17.06 7.10 -10.05
N TYR A 166 16.41 5.95 -10.35
CA TYR A 166 16.15 4.90 -9.38
C TYR A 166 17.31 3.90 -9.39
N LEU A 167 17.69 3.41 -8.19
CA LEU A 167 18.78 2.47 -8.01
C LEU A 167 18.26 1.14 -7.44
N SER A 168 18.76 0.03 -7.95
CA SER A 168 18.55 -1.29 -7.33
C SER A 168 19.56 -2.30 -7.85
N CYS A 169 20.35 -2.88 -6.95
CA CYS A 169 21.29 -3.93 -7.29
C CYS A 169 20.67 -5.33 -7.35
N ASN A 170 19.41 -5.48 -6.98
CA ASN A 170 18.78 -6.79 -6.81
C ASN A 170 17.45 -6.98 -7.56
N LEU A 171 16.88 -5.95 -8.18
CA LEU A 171 15.67 -6.09 -9.02
C LEU A 171 16.06 -6.42 -10.46
N GLU A 172 15.59 -7.56 -10.93
CA GLU A 172 15.84 -8.02 -12.31
C GLU A 172 14.53 -8.28 -13.06
N LYS A 173 14.56 -8.05 -14.38
CA LYS A 173 13.55 -8.50 -15.34
C LYS A 173 14.22 -9.41 -16.38
N ASN A 174 13.75 -10.64 -16.51
CA ASN A 174 14.33 -11.65 -17.40
C ASN A 174 15.87 -11.81 -17.22
N GLY A 175 16.34 -11.77 -15.96
CA GLY A 175 17.75 -11.93 -15.61
C GLY A 175 18.65 -10.72 -15.88
N LYS A 176 18.07 -9.54 -16.19
CA LYS A 176 18.80 -8.28 -16.35
C LYS A 176 18.35 -7.28 -15.30
N LEU A 177 19.27 -6.54 -14.70
CA LEU A 177 18.94 -5.47 -13.78
C LEU A 177 18.00 -4.45 -14.43
N VAL A 178 16.96 -4.05 -13.69
CA VAL A 178 15.98 -3.05 -14.12
C VAL A 178 16.54 -1.65 -13.98
N PHE A 179 17.28 -1.40 -12.92
CA PHE A 179 17.88 -0.10 -12.59
C PHE A 179 19.41 -0.22 -12.48
N LYS A 180 20.10 0.92 -12.48
CA LYS A 180 21.52 0.94 -12.11
C LYS A 180 21.69 0.43 -10.68
N PRO A 181 22.67 -0.42 -10.39
CA PRO A 181 22.89 -0.94 -9.05
C PRO A 181 23.43 0.12 -8.08
N TYR A 182 24.20 1.05 -8.58
CA TYR A 182 24.78 2.19 -7.87
C TYR A 182 25.12 3.33 -8.84
N ILE A 183 25.37 4.50 -8.26
CA ILE A 183 25.98 5.64 -8.94
C ILE A 183 27.07 6.23 -8.03
N ILE A 184 28.05 6.91 -8.63
CA ILE A 184 29.04 7.69 -7.92
C ILE A 184 28.81 9.15 -8.29
N LYS A 185 28.62 10.02 -7.29
CA LYS A 185 28.59 11.49 -7.44
C LYS A 185 29.92 12.06 -6.96
N GLU A 186 30.53 12.85 -7.78
CA GLU A 186 31.68 13.65 -7.38
C GLU A 186 31.20 15.02 -6.92
N VAL A 187 31.43 15.34 -5.66
CA VAL A 187 30.95 16.55 -5.00
C VAL A 187 32.10 17.11 -4.16
N ARG A 188 32.49 18.35 -4.44
CA ARG A 188 33.60 19.02 -3.72
C ARG A 188 34.88 18.16 -3.66
N GLY A 189 35.21 17.48 -4.75
CA GLY A 189 36.37 16.62 -4.87
C GLY A 189 36.30 15.30 -4.07
N LYS A 190 35.12 14.95 -3.54
CA LYS A 190 34.85 13.64 -2.90
C LYS A 190 33.96 12.80 -3.81
N LYS A 191 34.31 11.53 -3.97
CA LYS A 191 33.51 10.54 -4.68
C LYS A 191 32.61 9.79 -3.70
N ILE A 192 31.30 10.01 -3.79
CA ILE A 192 30.31 9.37 -2.93
C ILE A 192 29.51 8.37 -3.76
N ALA A 193 29.61 7.09 -3.44
CA ALA A 193 28.82 6.04 -4.06
C ALA A 193 27.49 5.83 -3.31
N PHE A 194 26.41 5.70 -4.06
CA PHE A 194 25.09 5.36 -3.55
C PHE A 194 24.68 4.01 -4.14
N VAL A 195 24.56 2.98 -3.29
CA VAL A 195 24.20 1.60 -3.68
C VAL A 195 22.78 1.34 -3.27
N GLY A 196 21.89 1.02 -4.23
CA GLY A 196 20.46 0.79 -3.98
C GLY A 196 20.12 -0.69 -3.77
N ALA A 197 19.28 -1.01 -2.76
CA ALA A 197 18.78 -2.36 -2.54
C ALA A 197 17.39 -2.38 -1.90
N THR A 198 16.47 -3.16 -2.48
CA THR A 198 15.09 -3.35 -2.00
C THR A 198 14.92 -4.71 -1.36
N THR A 199 14.09 -4.82 -0.31
CA THR A 199 13.82 -6.12 0.33
C THR A 199 13.32 -7.17 -0.66
N PRO A 200 13.97 -8.35 -0.74
CA PRO A 200 13.51 -9.42 -1.62
C PRO A 200 12.08 -9.92 -1.31
N ARG A 201 11.57 -9.65 -0.12
CA ARG A 201 10.20 -9.98 0.32
C ARG A 201 9.12 -9.16 -0.38
N SER A 202 9.49 -8.10 -1.12
CA SER A 202 8.54 -7.34 -1.96
C SER A 202 7.81 -8.26 -2.93
N LEU A 203 8.49 -9.27 -3.50
CA LEU A 203 7.90 -10.24 -4.40
C LEU A 203 7.22 -11.37 -3.61
N GLY A 204 5.91 -11.42 -3.68
CA GLY A 204 5.08 -12.51 -3.14
C GLY A 204 4.64 -12.35 -1.69
N GLU A 205 5.38 -11.66 -0.83
CA GLU A 205 4.98 -11.45 0.56
C GLU A 205 4.24 -10.12 0.74
N TYR A 206 4.78 -9.01 0.28
CA TYR A 206 4.15 -7.69 0.38
C TYR A 206 3.29 -7.39 -0.84
N THR A 207 3.79 -7.66 -2.03
CA THR A 207 3.08 -7.47 -3.29
C THR A 207 2.76 -8.82 -3.92
N SER A 208 1.60 -8.92 -4.57
CA SER A 208 1.17 -10.18 -5.22
C SER A 208 2.18 -10.62 -6.28
N GLU A 209 2.68 -11.83 -6.16
CA GLU A 209 3.59 -12.47 -7.12
C GLU A 209 3.12 -12.38 -8.59
N THR A 210 1.81 -12.32 -8.81
CA THR A 210 1.24 -12.22 -10.16
C THR A 210 1.47 -10.89 -10.84
N LEU A 211 1.75 -9.83 -10.12
CA LEU A 211 2.15 -8.57 -10.74
C LEU A 211 3.55 -8.65 -11.35
N PHE A 212 4.32 -9.68 -10.99
CA PHE A 212 5.66 -9.94 -11.47
C PHE A 212 5.72 -11.03 -12.56
N GLN A 213 4.55 -11.52 -13.02
CA GLN A 213 4.41 -12.58 -14.02
C GLN A 213 4.03 -12.00 -15.39
N ASN A 214 4.40 -12.73 -16.47
CA ASN A 214 3.88 -12.48 -17.81
C ASN A 214 2.44 -13.03 -17.97
N ALA A 215 1.87 -12.90 -19.17
CA ALA A 215 0.52 -13.38 -19.49
C ALA A 215 0.34 -14.88 -19.27
N ASP A 216 1.41 -15.68 -19.43
CA ASP A 216 1.40 -17.15 -19.23
C ASP A 216 1.55 -17.54 -17.76
N GLY A 217 1.65 -16.58 -16.84
CA GLY A 217 1.82 -16.83 -15.42
C GLY A 217 3.25 -17.17 -15.01
N LYS A 218 4.24 -17.01 -15.90
CA LYS A 218 5.64 -17.20 -15.59
C LYS A 218 6.21 -15.94 -14.94
N LEU A 219 6.94 -16.11 -13.82
CA LEU A 219 7.72 -15.03 -13.22
C LEU A 219 8.77 -14.52 -14.22
N ILE A 220 8.70 -13.24 -14.53
CA ILE A 220 9.68 -12.54 -15.37
C ILE A 220 10.52 -11.55 -14.58
N TYR A 221 10.13 -11.26 -13.35
CA TYR A 221 10.89 -10.46 -12.39
C TYR A 221 11.46 -11.32 -11.29
N SER A 222 12.63 -10.96 -10.79
CA SER A 222 13.26 -11.54 -9.59
C SER A 222 13.87 -10.44 -8.72
N MET A 223 13.98 -10.75 -7.43
CA MET A 223 14.69 -9.92 -6.47
C MET A 223 15.74 -10.80 -5.80
N ASN A 224 17.00 -10.67 -6.20
CA ASN A 224 18.10 -11.54 -5.78
C ASN A 224 18.19 -11.66 -4.25
N GLY A 225 17.46 -12.61 -3.70
CA GLY A 225 17.39 -12.96 -2.29
C GLY A 225 17.71 -14.44 -2.10
N GLY A 226 17.22 -15.03 -1.03
CA GLY A 226 17.32 -16.47 -0.77
C GLY A 226 18.58 -16.84 0.02
N ASN A 227 18.76 -18.17 0.23
CA ASN A 227 19.80 -18.73 1.07
C ASN A 227 19.91 -18.03 2.45
N LYS A 228 18.76 -17.81 3.11
CA LYS A 228 18.67 -17.09 4.38
C LYS A 228 19.44 -15.73 4.33
N GLY A 229 19.16 -14.91 3.32
CA GLY A 229 19.75 -13.57 3.14
C GLY A 229 21.17 -13.53 2.59
N LYS A 230 21.90 -14.64 2.53
CA LYS A 230 23.31 -14.66 2.07
C LYS A 230 23.46 -14.20 0.62
N ASN A 231 22.55 -14.59 -0.27
CA ASN A 231 22.61 -14.14 -1.67
C ASN A 231 22.40 -12.63 -1.78
N PHE A 232 21.50 -12.08 -0.99
CA PHE A 232 21.24 -10.65 -0.94
C PHE A 232 22.46 -9.85 -0.48
N CYS A 233 23.11 -10.28 0.63
CA CYS A 233 24.36 -9.67 1.09
C CYS A 233 25.47 -9.74 0.02
N LYS A 234 25.60 -10.87 -0.70
CA LYS A 234 26.59 -11.01 -1.78
C LYS A 234 26.37 -10.01 -2.91
N VAL A 235 25.10 -9.79 -3.32
CA VAL A 235 24.77 -8.84 -4.38
C VAL A 235 25.10 -7.41 -3.96
N ILE A 236 24.76 -7.01 -2.74
CA ILE A 236 25.11 -5.70 -2.18
C ILE A 236 26.63 -5.56 -2.14
N GLN A 237 27.34 -6.53 -1.56
CA GLN A 237 28.81 -6.49 -1.41
C GLN A 237 29.52 -6.35 -2.75
N ALA A 238 29.11 -7.12 -3.76
CA ALA A 238 29.73 -7.04 -5.08
C ALA A 238 29.63 -5.64 -5.72
N ASN A 239 28.56 -4.89 -5.45
CA ASN A 239 28.41 -3.52 -5.95
C ASN A 239 29.15 -2.49 -5.09
N VAL A 240 29.26 -2.73 -3.78
CA VAL A 240 30.11 -1.94 -2.89
C VAL A 240 31.58 -2.09 -3.30
N ASP A 241 32.05 -3.31 -3.54
CA ASP A 241 33.43 -3.58 -3.96
C ASP A 241 33.76 -2.89 -5.29
N LYS A 242 32.84 -2.92 -6.26
CA LYS A 242 32.99 -2.19 -7.53
C LYS A 242 33.09 -0.68 -7.32
N ALA A 243 32.19 -0.10 -6.52
CA ALA A 243 32.20 1.33 -6.23
C ALA A 243 33.50 1.75 -5.55
N ARG A 244 34.02 0.95 -4.60
CA ARG A 244 35.31 1.21 -3.95
C ARG A 244 36.47 1.07 -4.95
N ALA A 245 36.46 0.07 -5.83
CA ALA A 245 37.46 -0.10 -6.88
C ALA A 245 37.48 1.07 -7.88
N GLU A 246 36.31 1.72 -8.12
CA GLU A 246 36.18 2.94 -8.93
C GLU A 246 36.62 4.21 -8.17
N GLY A 247 37.10 4.07 -6.94
CA GLY A 247 37.67 5.13 -6.13
C GLY A 247 36.66 5.91 -5.29
N ALA A 248 35.53 5.29 -4.90
CA ALA A 248 34.61 5.93 -3.97
C ALA A 248 35.25 6.18 -2.60
N ASP A 249 35.27 7.44 -2.17
CA ASP A 249 35.74 7.85 -0.83
C ASP A 249 34.74 7.42 0.24
N TYR A 250 33.43 7.53 -0.08
CA TYR A 250 32.32 7.14 0.79
C TYR A 250 31.33 6.25 0.04
N VAL A 251 30.75 5.28 0.77
CA VAL A 251 29.68 4.42 0.25
C VAL A 251 28.46 4.51 1.16
N ILE A 252 27.37 5.02 0.60
CA ILE A 252 26.06 5.10 1.23
C ILE A 252 25.19 3.98 0.67
N ALA A 253 24.75 3.04 1.51
CA ALA A 253 23.79 2.03 1.13
C ALA A 253 22.37 2.58 1.34
N MET A 254 21.66 2.84 0.24
CA MET A 254 20.25 3.17 0.27
C MET A 254 19.46 1.86 0.27
N THR A 255 18.77 1.56 1.36
CA THR A 255 18.11 0.26 1.54
C THR A 255 16.64 0.42 1.97
N HIS A 256 15.83 -0.57 1.59
CA HIS A 256 14.46 -0.68 2.05
C HIS A 256 14.23 -2.06 2.64
N ILE A 257 14.87 -2.36 3.79
CA ILE A 257 14.95 -3.69 4.41
C ILE A 257 14.21 -3.70 5.75
N GLY A 258 14.47 -2.68 6.56
CA GLY A 258 13.88 -2.50 7.87
C GLY A 258 14.48 -3.36 8.99
N GLN A 259 14.03 -3.01 10.21
CA GLN A 259 14.44 -3.66 11.45
C GLN A 259 13.22 -3.84 12.35
N ALA A 260 12.64 -5.05 12.45
CA ALA A 260 11.53 -5.32 13.34
C ALA A 260 11.64 -6.70 13.98
N LYS A 261 11.22 -6.81 15.27
CA LYS A 261 11.23 -8.08 16.02
C LYS A 261 10.46 -9.22 15.35
N LYS A 262 9.44 -8.90 14.54
CA LYS A 262 8.65 -9.88 13.77
C LYS A 262 9.36 -10.44 12.53
N TYR A 263 10.47 -9.85 12.10
CA TYR A 263 11.23 -10.32 10.94
C TYR A 263 12.13 -11.48 11.34
N LYS A 264 12.42 -12.36 10.39
CA LYS A 264 13.49 -13.33 10.58
C LYS A 264 14.83 -12.60 10.63
N SER A 265 15.78 -13.07 11.44
CA SER A 265 17.05 -12.38 11.64
C SER A 265 17.74 -12.02 10.32
N TYR A 266 17.72 -12.93 9.34
CA TYR A 266 18.33 -12.74 8.03
C TYR A 266 17.53 -11.84 7.06
N ASP A 267 16.36 -11.36 7.46
CA ASP A 267 15.51 -10.41 6.70
C ASP A 267 15.59 -8.99 7.28
N THR A 268 16.63 -8.67 8.05
CA THR A 268 16.82 -7.38 8.73
C THR A 268 18.03 -6.64 8.19
N VAL A 269 18.01 -5.32 8.29
CA VAL A 269 19.17 -4.50 7.93
C VAL A 269 20.38 -4.81 8.83
N SER A 270 20.18 -5.11 10.12
CA SER A 270 21.28 -5.51 11.02
C SER A 270 22.01 -6.76 10.52
N TYR A 271 21.30 -7.72 9.92
CA TYR A 271 21.94 -8.87 9.30
C TYR A 271 22.80 -8.45 8.10
N VAL A 272 22.31 -7.55 7.26
CA VAL A 272 23.08 -7.04 6.10
C VAL A 272 24.30 -6.28 6.59
N MET A 273 24.17 -5.40 7.59
CA MET A 273 25.29 -4.66 8.19
C MET A 273 26.39 -5.61 8.66
N ALA A 274 26.02 -6.66 9.39
CA ALA A 274 26.99 -7.65 9.94
C ALA A 274 27.62 -8.56 8.87
N ASN A 275 27.04 -8.67 7.68
CA ASN A 275 27.49 -9.57 6.61
C ASN A 275 28.01 -8.84 5.36
N THR A 276 28.22 -7.53 5.46
CA THR A 276 28.83 -6.68 4.42
C THR A 276 29.95 -5.85 5.00
N LYS A 277 30.78 -5.24 4.14
CA LYS A 277 31.89 -4.35 4.51
C LYS A 277 32.01 -3.21 3.50
N GLY A 278 32.80 -2.20 3.86
CA GLY A 278 33.11 -1.07 2.98
C GLY A 278 31.93 -0.10 2.78
N ILE A 279 30.87 -0.19 3.59
CA ILE A 279 29.74 0.73 3.64
C ILE A 279 29.92 1.63 4.86
N ASP A 280 29.78 2.95 4.68
CA ASP A 280 29.93 3.93 5.75
C ASP A 280 28.61 4.18 6.48
N VAL A 281 27.50 4.32 5.73
CA VAL A 281 26.16 4.58 6.28
C VAL A 281 25.09 3.82 5.49
N PHE A 282 24.09 3.29 6.23
CA PHE A 282 22.83 2.78 5.68
C PHE A 282 21.72 3.81 5.89
N LEU A 283 21.11 4.25 4.80
CA LEU A 283 19.84 4.99 4.79
C LEU A 283 18.73 3.99 4.51
N ASP A 284 17.86 3.67 5.50
CA ASP A 284 16.96 2.53 5.44
C ASP A 284 15.52 2.91 5.76
N GLY A 285 14.57 2.19 5.18
CA GLY A 285 13.13 2.35 5.37
C GLY A 285 12.43 1.06 5.81
N HIS A 286 11.16 0.85 5.39
CA HIS A 286 10.35 -0.36 5.50
C HIS A 286 9.72 -0.64 6.87
N SER A 287 10.45 -0.50 7.95
CA SER A 287 9.92 -0.80 9.29
C SER A 287 9.19 0.36 9.96
N HIS A 288 9.20 1.54 9.35
CA HIS A 288 8.64 2.79 9.87
C HIS A 288 9.20 3.18 11.25
N ASP A 289 10.32 2.59 11.66
CA ASP A 289 11.03 3.02 12.86
C ASP A 289 11.84 4.27 12.57
N ALA A 290 12.01 5.09 13.58
CA ALA A 290 12.81 6.31 13.49
C ALA A 290 14.00 6.16 14.44
N LYS A 291 15.02 5.43 14.00
CA LYS A 291 16.14 5.04 14.84
C LYS A 291 17.47 5.14 14.11
N LYS A 292 18.47 5.62 14.83
CA LYS A 292 19.88 5.40 14.53
C LYS A 292 20.29 4.08 15.19
N ILE A 293 20.93 3.20 14.42
CA ILE A 293 21.52 1.95 14.93
C ILE A 293 23.00 1.98 14.58
N GLU A 294 23.83 1.81 15.58
CA GLU A 294 25.26 1.60 15.43
C GLU A 294 25.59 0.12 15.61
N ALA A 295 26.34 -0.44 14.68
CA ALA A 295 26.72 -1.84 14.67
C ALA A 295 28.14 -1.98 14.13
N VAL A 296 28.64 -3.20 14.07
CA VAL A 296 29.90 -3.52 13.40
C VAL A 296 29.63 -4.32 12.13
N ASN A 297 30.41 -4.06 11.11
CA ASN A 297 30.38 -4.78 9.84
C ASN A 297 31.13 -6.12 9.91
N SER A 298 31.21 -6.84 8.80
CA SER A 298 31.87 -8.15 8.74
C SER A 298 33.40 -8.12 9.01
N GLU A 299 34.00 -6.93 9.08
CA GLU A 299 35.41 -6.71 9.46
C GLU A 299 35.55 -6.16 10.89
N GLY A 300 34.48 -6.06 11.67
CA GLY A 300 34.49 -5.48 13.01
C GLY A 300 34.58 -3.95 13.03
N LYS A 301 34.43 -3.26 11.89
CA LYS A 301 34.44 -1.79 11.79
C LYS A 301 33.06 -1.21 12.06
N PRO A 302 32.97 -0.02 12.71
CA PRO A 302 31.70 0.66 12.94
C PRO A 302 30.96 0.96 11.65
N VAL A 303 29.64 0.79 11.66
CA VAL A 303 28.74 1.17 10.59
C VAL A 303 27.40 1.66 11.18
N THR A 304 26.85 2.72 10.61
CA THR A 304 25.63 3.35 11.11
C THR A 304 24.45 3.11 10.16
N ARG A 305 23.30 2.80 10.72
CA ARG A 305 22.02 2.83 10.02
C ARG A 305 21.18 4.00 10.53
N ILE A 306 20.54 4.72 9.60
CA ILE A 306 19.52 5.75 9.88
C ILE A 306 18.20 5.30 9.24
N ALA A 307 17.12 5.35 10.02
CA ALA A 307 15.75 5.13 9.55
C ALA A 307 14.88 6.35 9.81
N MET A 308 14.15 6.80 8.79
CA MET A 308 13.48 8.10 8.76
C MET A 308 12.01 8.05 9.18
N GLY A 309 11.56 6.95 9.80
CA GLY A 309 10.14 6.80 10.18
C GLY A 309 9.25 6.60 8.96
N ALA A 310 8.11 7.30 8.92
CA ALA A 310 7.19 7.28 7.78
C ALA A 310 6.43 8.59 7.68
N ARG A 311 5.89 8.89 6.47
CA ARG A 311 5.01 10.04 6.19
C ARG A 311 5.62 11.36 6.63
N PHE A 312 6.89 11.58 6.28
CA PHE A 312 7.66 12.77 6.67
C PHE A 312 7.73 13.01 8.19
N SER A 313 7.50 12.01 9.04
CA SER A 313 7.64 12.17 10.49
C SER A 313 9.09 12.44 10.92
N ARG A 314 10.03 12.08 10.05
CA ARG A 314 11.47 12.25 10.24
C ARG A 314 12.14 12.56 8.91
N ILE A 315 13.28 13.26 8.98
CA ILE A 315 14.20 13.46 7.86
C ILE A 315 15.59 13.08 8.38
N GLY A 316 16.23 12.12 7.72
CA GLY A 316 17.60 11.72 8.04
C GLY A 316 18.62 12.67 7.40
N TYR A 317 19.81 12.77 8.02
CA TYR A 317 20.93 13.42 7.37
C TYR A 317 22.25 12.71 7.63
N VAL A 318 23.13 12.80 6.64
CA VAL A 318 24.54 12.45 6.73
C VAL A 318 25.33 13.70 6.37
N ARG A 319 26.20 14.18 7.26
CA ARG A 319 27.07 15.34 7.02
C ARG A 319 28.49 14.86 6.94
N ILE A 320 29.16 15.13 5.83
CA ILE A 320 30.56 14.84 5.59
C ILE A 320 31.30 16.16 5.73
N SER A 321 32.18 16.24 6.71
CA SER A 321 32.97 17.44 6.98
C SER A 321 34.01 17.66 5.88
N ALA A 322 34.08 18.91 5.40
CA ALA A 322 35.09 19.30 4.43
C ALA A 322 36.49 19.40 5.06
N ASP A 323 36.57 19.64 6.37
CA ASP A 323 37.83 19.89 7.05
C ASP A 323 38.63 18.59 7.30
N ASP A 324 37.94 17.56 7.82
CA ASP A 324 38.61 16.31 8.25
C ASP A 324 38.03 15.04 7.63
N GLY A 325 37.01 15.16 6.80
CA GLY A 325 36.32 14.03 6.17
C GLY A 325 35.46 13.20 7.13
N SER A 326 35.25 13.66 8.37
CA SER A 326 34.43 12.95 9.34
C SER A 326 32.97 12.89 8.93
N VAL A 327 32.31 11.77 9.27
CA VAL A 327 30.89 11.55 8.95
C VAL A 327 30.06 11.68 10.22
N LYS A 328 29.13 12.65 10.22
CA LYS A 328 28.13 12.82 11.27
C LYS A 328 26.76 12.48 10.74
N THR A 329 25.94 11.84 11.54
CA THR A 329 24.61 11.37 11.15
C THR A 329 23.57 11.79 12.18
N GLY A 330 22.34 12.11 11.73
CA GLY A 330 21.27 12.44 12.65
C GLY A 330 19.88 12.38 11.99
N ILE A 331 18.85 12.70 12.78
CA ILE A 331 17.46 12.61 12.38
C ILE A 331 16.72 13.86 12.90
N PHE A 332 16.15 14.64 11.99
CA PHE A 332 15.18 15.68 12.36
C PHE A 332 13.84 15.02 12.69
N THR A 333 13.22 15.44 13.79
CA THR A 333 11.96 14.88 14.30
C THR A 333 10.84 15.89 14.14
N TRP A 334 9.74 15.47 13.52
CA TRP A 334 8.52 16.26 13.48
C TRP A 334 7.76 16.16 14.81
N SER A 335 7.32 17.30 15.35
CA SER A 335 6.39 17.35 16.48
C SER A 335 4.99 17.69 15.98
N SER A 336 4.00 16.86 16.26
CA SER A 336 2.61 17.05 15.86
C SER A 336 1.91 18.23 16.54
N SER A 337 2.55 18.85 17.54
CA SER A 337 2.02 20.02 18.27
C SER A 337 2.28 21.35 17.56
N VAL A 338 3.06 21.36 16.47
CA VAL A 338 3.40 22.57 15.73
C VAL A 338 3.20 22.32 14.24
N SER A 339 2.49 23.20 13.55
CA SER A 339 2.29 23.10 12.10
C SER A 339 3.59 23.36 11.34
N PRO A 340 3.76 22.84 10.11
CA PRO A 340 4.93 23.17 9.28
C PRO A 340 5.11 24.67 9.09
N THR A 341 4.01 25.40 8.97
CA THR A 341 4.01 26.85 8.80
C THR A 341 4.48 27.57 10.04
N GLU A 342 4.10 27.11 11.24
CA GLU A 342 4.55 27.67 12.52
C GLU A 342 6.01 27.35 12.82
N LEU A 343 6.47 26.12 12.52
CA LEU A 343 7.85 25.70 12.75
C LEU A 343 8.85 26.41 11.83
N PHE A 344 8.42 26.76 10.62
CA PHE A 344 9.27 27.33 9.58
C PHE A 344 8.80 28.71 9.10
N GLY A 345 7.74 29.23 9.68
CA GLY A 345 7.29 30.63 9.61
C GLY A 345 6.73 31.13 8.28
N ILE A 346 6.93 30.46 7.14
CA ILE A 346 6.51 31.01 5.84
C ILE A 346 6.24 29.88 4.83
N ARG A 347 5.16 30.03 4.06
CA ARG A 347 4.92 29.26 2.83
C ARG A 347 6.12 29.41 1.89
N ASN A 348 6.45 28.34 1.20
CA ASN A 348 7.51 28.31 0.20
C ASN A 348 7.00 27.68 -1.11
N VAL A 349 7.84 27.62 -2.12
CA VAL A 349 7.49 27.08 -3.44
C VAL A 349 6.92 25.64 -3.34
N MET A 350 7.42 24.82 -2.43
CA MET A 350 6.90 23.47 -2.26
C MET A 350 5.54 23.42 -1.59
N THR A 351 5.18 24.41 -0.75
CA THR A 351 3.81 24.53 -0.21
C THR A 351 2.80 24.74 -1.34
N GLU A 352 3.12 25.58 -2.31
CA GLU A 352 2.25 25.86 -3.45
C GLU A 352 2.11 24.64 -4.36
N GLU A 353 3.20 23.89 -4.59
CA GLU A 353 3.16 22.68 -5.39
C GLU A 353 2.37 21.55 -4.69
N VAL A 354 2.46 21.42 -3.37
CA VAL A 354 1.66 20.48 -2.58
C VAL A 354 0.17 20.86 -2.63
N ASP A 355 -0.17 22.13 -2.41
CA ASP A 355 -1.56 22.61 -2.48
C ASP A 355 -2.16 22.35 -3.86
N LYS A 356 -1.42 22.60 -4.93
CA LYS A 356 -1.82 22.34 -6.31
C LYS A 356 -2.04 20.83 -6.57
N ALA A 357 -1.14 19.98 -6.06
CA ALA A 357 -1.30 18.54 -6.19
C ALA A 357 -2.55 18.03 -5.46
N LEU A 358 -2.84 18.57 -4.27
CA LEU A 358 -4.05 18.25 -3.50
C LEU A 358 -5.33 18.79 -4.19
N GLU A 359 -5.28 19.97 -4.82
CA GLU A 359 -6.41 20.49 -5.60
C GLU A 359 -6.73 19.57 -6.80
N GLN A 360 -5.71 19.18 -7.58
CA GLN A 360 -5.87 18.25 -8.70
C GLN A 360 -6.39 16.88 -8.26
N PHE A 361 -5.92 16.39 -7.12
CA PHE A 361 -6.43 15.16 -6.52
C PHE A 361 -7.91 15.28 -6.17
N ASN A 362 -8.32 16.38 -5.51
CA ASN A 362 -9.71 16.64 -5.14
C ASN A 362 -10.59 16.77 -6.38
N ASP A 363 -10.15 17.47 -7.42
CA ASP A 363 -10.87 17.57 -8.69
C ASP A 363 -11.10 16.20 -9.33
N THR A 364 -10.14 15.29 -9.24
CA THR A 364 -10.28 13.90 -9.72
C THR A 364 -11.24 13.10 -8.85
N LEU A 365 -11.12 13.22 -7.52
CA LEU A 365 -11.88 12.45 -6.55
C LEU A 365 -13.37 12.80 -6.57
N TYR A 366 -13.69 14.09 -6.68
CA TYR A 366 -15.06 14.61 -6.66
C TYR A 366 -15.67 14.82 -8.06
N LYS A 367 -14.92 14.50 -9.13
CA LYS A 367 -15.45 14.57 -10.50
C LYS A 367 -16.68 13.67 -10.63
N LYS A 368 -17.76 14.23 -11.17
CA LYS A 368 -18.98 13.47 -11.49
C LYS A 368 -18.68 12.31 -12.43
N GLN A 369 -19.10 11.12 -12.03
CA GLN A 369 -19.01 9.87 -12.81
C GLN A 369 -20.34 9.51 -13.47
N GLY A 370 -21.46 9.89 -12.85
CA GLY A 370 -22.80 9.63 -13.35
C GLY A 370 -23.87 10.24 -12.46
N THR A 371 -25.13 9.98 -12.80
CA THR A 371 -26.30 10.40 -12.02
C THR A 371 -27.16 9.18 -11.69
N LEU A 372 -27.66 9.15 -10.47
CA LEU A 372 -28.56 8.13 -9.94
C LEU A 372 -29.94 8.73 -9.69
N GLU A 373 -30.97 8.17 -10.27
CA GLU A 373 -32.37 8.64 -10.12
C GLU A 373 -33.10 7.97 -8.95
N PHE A 374 -32.62 6.85 -8.46
CA PHE A 374 -33.21 6.04 -7.38
C PHE A 374 -32.12 5.51 -6.45
N PRO A 375 -32.43 5.18 -5.18
CA PRO A 375 -31.38 4.73 -4.27
C PRO A 375 -30.91 3.31 -4.56
N LEU A 376 -29.58 3.09 -4.45
CA LEU A 376 -28.97 1.76 -4.36
C LEU A 376 -28.69 1.45 -2.89
N LEU A 377 -29.44 0.49 -2.32
CA LEU A 377 -29.50 0.28 -0.88
C LEU A 377 -28.75 -0.99 -0.43
N ILE A 378 -28.07 -0.89 0.71
CA ILE A 378 -27.55 -2.02 1.47
C ILE A 378 -28.46 -2.40 2.64
N THR A 379 -29.51 -1.60 2.89
CA THR A 379 -30.42 -1.71 4.02
C THR A 379 -31.84 -2.03 3.56
N ASP A 380 -32.66 -2.47 4.49
CA ASP A 380 -34.12 -2.56 4.28
C ASP A 380 -34.69 -1.14 4.28
N PRO A 381 -35.45 -0.71 3.25
CA PRO A 381 -35.97 0.65 3.20
C PRO A 381 -37.07 0.92 4.24
N GLU A 382 -37.70 -0.12 4.79
CA GLU A 382 -38.85 0.01 5.67
C GLU A 382 -38.57 -0.40 7.14
N LYS A 383 -37.41 -1.06 7.40
CA LYS A 383 -37.13 -1.60 8.74
C LYS A 383 -35.97 -0.91 9.40
N VAL A 384 -36.17 -0.61 10.69
CA VAL A 384 -35.13 -0.14 11.60
C VAL A 384 -34.88 -1.16 12.72
N ASN A 385 -33.68 -1.15 13.26
CA ASN A 385 -33.32 -1.94 14.44
C ASN A 385 -33.82 -1.26 15.74
N ALA A 386 -33.54 -1.86 16.87
CA ALA A 386 -33.94 -1.34 18.19
C ALA A 386 -33.36 0.06 18.52
N ASN A 387 -32.29 0.45 17.83
CA ASN A 387 -31.65 1.76 18.00
C ASN A 387 -32.14 2.81 16.99
N GLY A 388 -33.08 2.45 16.12
CA GLY A 388 -33.58 3.33 15.06
C GLY A 388 -32.76 3.33 13.75
N ASP A 389 -31.66 2.55 13.68
CA ASP A 389 -30.84 2.47 12.47
C ASP A 389 -31.48 1.56 11.41
N PRO A 390 -31.35 1.86 10.10
CA PRO A 390 -31.83 1.00 9.03
C PRO A 390 -31.24 -0.41 9.10
N VAL A 391 -32.10 -1.43 9.00
CA VAL A 391 -31.68 -2.83 9.05
C VAL A 391 -30.82 -3.19 7.85
N ARG A 392 -29.58 -3.63 8.09
CA ARG A 392 -28.64 -4.00 7.04
C ARG A 392 -29.03 -5.32 6.37
N ASN A 393 -29.42 -5.27 5.10
CA ASN A 393 -29.89 -6.41 4.30
C ASN A 393 -28.79 -7.07 3.47
N VAL A 394 -27.76 -6.32 3.02
CA VAL A 394 -26.71 -6.83 2.12
C VAL A 394 -25.92 -8.02 2.67
N THR A 395 -25.97 -8.25 3.98
CA THR A 395 -25.38 -9.43 4.66
C THR A 395 -26.36 -10.56 4.94
N LYS A 396 -27.60 -10.45 4.44
CA LYS A 396 -28.70 -11.40 4.72
C LYS A 396 -29.38 -11.90 3.46
N VAL A 397 -29.69 -10.98 2.55
CA VAL A 397 -30.47 -11.22 1.33
C VAL A 397 -29.85 -10.45 0.16
N GLU A 398 -30.35 -10.68 -1.03
CA GLU A 398 -30.01 -9.89 -2.22
C GLU A 398 -30.42 -8.42 -2.04
N THR A 399 -29.62 -7.49 -2.56
CA THR A 399 -29.91 -6.07 -2.59
C THR A 399 -29.50 -5.48 -3.93
N ASN A 400 -30.15 -4.40 -4.36
CA ASN A 400 -29.80 -3.74 -5.62
C ASN A 400 -28.37 -3.17 -5.61
N MET A 401 -27.86 -2.65 -4.48
CA MET A 401 -26.46 -2.26 -4.35
C MET A 401 -25.53 -3.47 -4.47
N GLY A 402 -25.90 -4.61 -3.89
CA GLY A 402 -25.12 -5.85 -3.99
C GLY A 402 -25.01 -6.34 -5.43
N ASP A 403 -26.10 -6.31 -6.17
CA ASP A 403 -26.13 -6.65 -7.59
C ASP A 403 -25.27 -5.69 -8.41
N PHE A 404 -25.36 -4.38 -8.15
CA PHE A 404 -24.64 -3.34 -8.86
C PHE A 404 -23.12 -3.49 -8.69
N VAL A 405 -22.67 -3.72 -7.47
CA VAL A 405 -21.23 -3.94 -7.18
C VAL A 405 -20.73 -5.25 -7.82
N ALA A 406 -21.52 -6.32 -7.75
CA ALA A 406 -21.15 -7.59 -8.37
C ALA A 406 -21.08 -7.47 -9.90
N ASP A 407 -21.99 -6.71 -10.53
CA ASP A 407 -21.95 -6.43 -11.97
C ASP A 407 -20.72 -5.60 -12.36
N ALA A 408 -20.34 -4.62 -11.56
CA ALA A 408 -19.10 -3.86 -11.78
C ALA A 408 -17.87 -4.78 -11.79
N PHE A 409 -17.78 -5.71 -10.83
CA PHE A 409 -16.67 -6.67 -10.77
C PHE A 409 -16.65 -7.62 -11.96
N ARG A 410 -17.84 -8.15 -12.33
CA ARG A 410 -17.98 -9.01 -13.49
C ARG A 410 -17.61 -8.28 -14.78
N SER A 411 -18.10 -7.06 -14.97
CA SER A 411 -17.81 -6.23 -16.13
C SER A 411 -16.31 -5.94 -16.29
N ALA A 412 -15.61 -5.56 -15.20
CA ALA A 412 -14.19 -5.24 -15.23
C ALA A 412 -13.30 -6.46 -15.52
N THR A 413 -13.77 -7.65 -15.19
CA THR A 413 -12.98 -8.89 -15.32
C THR A 413 -13.31 -9.69 -16.56
N GLY A 414 -14.53 -9.61 -17.07
CA GLY A 414 -15.06 -10.48 -18.12
C GLY A 414 -15.31 -11.92 -17.65
N ALA A 415 -15.37 -12.15 -16.33
CA ALA A 415 -15.61 -13.48 -15.76
C ALA A 415 -17.05 -13.96 -16.02
N ASP A 416 -17.25 -15.31 -16.01
CA ASP A 416 -18.60 -15.90 -16.11
C ASP A 416 -19.49 -15.43 -14.97
N ILE A 417 -18.93 -15.37 -13.75
CA ILE A 417 -19.61 -14.92 -12.55
C ILE A 417 -18.73 -13.99 -11.71
N ALA A 418 -19.38 -13.12 -10.94
CA ALA A 418 -18.72 -12.41 -9.84
C ALA A 418 -19.45 -12.64 -8.53
N ILE A 419 -18.70 -12.71 -7.43
CA ILE A 419 -19.21 -12.90 -6.08
C ILE A 419 -18.58 -11.86 -5.15
N VAL A 420 -19.38 -11.20 -4.33
CA VAL A 420 -18.94 -10.16 -3.40
C VAL A 420 -19.55 -10.43 -2.03
N THR A 421 -18.74 -10.51 -0.98
CA THR A 421 -19.30 -10.67 0.37
C THR A 421 -19.97 -9.38 0.83
N GLY A 422 -21.19 -9.47 1.33
CA GLY A 422 -21.99 -8.30 1.71
C GLY A 422 -21.34 -7.38 2.75
N ASN A 423 -20.45 -7.92 3.60
CA ASN A 423 -19.71 -7.09 4.56
C ASN A 423 -18.68 -6.15 3.92
N MET A 424 -18.29 -6.38 2.67
CA MET A 424 -17.37 -5.51 1.94
C MET A 424 -18.08 -4.27 1.37
N ILE A 425 -19.39 -4.30 1.22
CA ILE A 425 -20.19 -3.17 0.71
C ILE A 425 -20.65 -2.35 1.92
N LYS A 426 -20.14 -1.12 2.09
CA LYS A 426 -20.22 -0.34 3.33
C LYS A 426 -21.33 0.69 3.37
N ALA A 427 -21.69 1.26 2.23
CA ALA A 427 -22.68 2.33 2.14
C ALA A 427 -23.67 2.09 1.01
N SER A 428 -24.83 2.72 1.12
CA SER A 428 -25.81 2.91 0.05
C SER A 428 -25.41 4.12 -0.80
N LEU A 429 -25.87 4.16 -2.06
CA LEU A 429 -25.85 5.38 -2.86
C LEU A 429 -27.25 5.98 -2.90
N GLN A 430 -27.33 7.29 -2.70
CA GLN A 430 -28.58 8.05 -2.77
C GLN A 430 -28.75 8.69 -4.16
N PRO A 431 -29.98 9.06 -4.55
CA PRO A 431 -30.21 9.82 -5.79
C PRO A 431 -29.39 11.10 -5.82
N GLY A 432 -28.85 11.42 -7.00
CA GLY A 432 -28.00 12.59 -7.24
C GLY A 432 -26.76 12.26 -8.06
N ASP A 433 -25.83 13.19 -8.09
CA ASP A 433 -24.56 13.02 -8.78
C ASP A 433 -23.63 12.09 -7.98
N ILE A 434 -23.02 11.16 -8.67
CA ILE A 434 -22.10 10.17 -8.10
C ILE A 434 -20.67 10.51 -8.52
N SER A 435 -19.77 10.62 -7.55
CA SER A 435 -18.33 10.82 -7.72
C SER A 435 -17.52 9.55 -7.43
N MET A 436 -16.22 9.59 -7.67
CA MET A 436 -15.32 8.52 -7.23
C MET A 436 -15.26 8.40 -5.69
N TYR A 437 -15.44 9.52 -4.97
CA TYR A 437 -15.51 9.51 -3.50
C TYR A 437 -16.71 8.74 -2.98
N ASP A 438 -17.87 8.85 -3.65
CA ASP A 438 -19.05 8.07 -3.29
C ASP A 438 -18.81 6.58 -3.52
N CYS A 439 -18.15 6.21 -4.62
CA CYS A 439 -17.71 4.82 -4.86
C CYS A 439 -16.76 4.32 -3.77
N TYR A 440 -15.84 5.16 -3.29
CA TYR A 440 -14.98 4.83 -2.16
C TYR A 440 -15.77 4.59 -0.87
N ASN A 441 -16.77 5.39 -0.57
CA ASN A 441 -17.64 5.19 0.60
C ASN A 441 -18.38 3.85 0.54
N VAL A 442 -18.75 3.41 -0.66
CA VAL A 442 -19.35 2.08 -0.88
C VAL A 442 -18.34 0.96 -0.66
N LEU A 443 -17.10 1.10 -1.17
CA LEU A 443 -16.06 0.06 -1.18
C LEU A 443 -14.76 0.58 -0.54
N SER A 444 -14.83 1.00 0.73
CA SER A 444 -13.69 1.61 1.45
C SER A 444 -12.57 0.63 1.85
N ALA A 445 -12.65 -0.63 1.45
CA ALA A 445 -11.63 -1.62 1.77
C ALA A 445 -10.35 -1.48 0.93
N THR A 446 -10.40 -0.77 -0.20
CA THR A 446 -9.26 -0.54 -1.11
C THR A 446 -8.52 -1.84 -1.47
N LYS A 447 -9.27 -2.85 -1.92
CA LYS A 447 -8.74 -4.20 -2.18
C LYS A 447 -8.71 -4.54 -3.66
N GLN A 448 -7.72 -5.34 -4.02
CA GLN A 448 -7.59 -5.89 -5.38
C GLN A 448 -8.56 -7.03 -5.62
N ILE A 449 -8.95 -7.16 -6.89
CA ILE A 449 -9.82 -8.21 -7.42
C ILE A 449 -9.00 -9.14 -8.31
N CYS A 450 -9.34 -10.42 -8.28
CA CYS A 450 -8.77 -11.40 -9.19
C CYS A 450 -9.85 -12.35 -9.73
N VAL A 451 -9.47 -13.12 -10.74
CA VAL A 451 -10.29 -14.18 -11.34
C VAL A 451 -9.61 -15.52 -11.15
N VAL A 452 -10.38 -16.52 -10.77
CA VAL A 452 -9.93 -17.92 -10.70
C VAL A 452 -10.81 -18.82 -11.58
N GLU A 453 -10.24 -19.93 -12.06
CA GLU A 453 -11.00 -21.05 -12.62
C GLU A 453 -11.44 -21.97 -11.49
N ALA A 454 -12.75 -22.07 -11.24
CA ALA A 454 -13.33 -22.96 -10.23
C ALA A 454 -14.27 -23.95 -10.89
N THR A 455 -14.37 -25.15 -10.34
CA THR A 455 -15.38 -26.13 -10.78
C THR A 455 -16.77 -25.69 -10.37
N GLY A 456 -17.80 -26.16 -11.08
CA GLY A 456 -19.18 -25.92 -10.65
C GLY A 456 -19.44 -26.47 -9.25
N GLN A 457 -18.73 -27.54 -8.84
CA GLN A 457 -18.82 -28.05 -7.46
C GLN A 457 -18.29 -27.04 -6.43
N ASP A 458 -17.17 -26.39 -6.69
CA ASP A 458 -16.62 -25.33 -5.80
C ASP A 458 -17.61 -24.17 -5.66
N ILE A 459 -18.26 -23.79 -6.77
CA ILE A 459 -19.27 -22.74 -6.79
C ILE A 459 -20.51 -23.15 -5.98
N LEU A 460 -21.00 -24.37 -6.17
CA LEU A 460 -22.12 -24.92 -5.39
C LEU A 460 -21.81 -24.94 -3.88
N ASP A 461 -20.58 -25.29 -3.51
CA ASP A 461 -20.13 -25.29 -2.12
C ASP A 461 -20.03 -23.87 -1.55
N ALA A 462 -19.58 -22.91 -2.36
CA ALA A 462 -19.52 -21.51 -1.98
C ALA A 462 -20.91 -20.91 -1.75
N LEU A 463 -21.89 -21.20 -2.62
CA LEU A 463 -23.26 -20.75 -2.45
C LEU A 463 -23.91 -21.36 -1.20
N GLU A 464 -23.68 -22.65 -0.95
CA GLU A 464 -24.19 -23.32 0.26
C GLU A 464 -23.56 -22.75 1.53
N TRP A 465 -22.25 -22.43 1.52
CA TRP A 465 -21.56 -21.72 2.60
C TRP A 465 -22.14 -20.33 2.82
N SER A 466 -22.35 -19.56 1.74
CA SER A 466 -22.98 -18.24 1.78
C SER A 466 -24.34 -18.29 2.48
N CYS A 467 -25.19 -19.23 2.08
CA CYS A 467 -26.57 -19.33 2.53
C CYS A 467 -26.77 -20.07 3.86
N ARG A 468 -25.68 -20.52 4.55
CA ARG A 468 -25.77 -21.34 5.77
C ARG A 468 -26.62 -20.74 6.89
N LYS A 469 -26.70 -19.41 6.97
CA LYS A 469 -27.49 -18.68 7.96
C LYS A 469 -28.74 -18.00 7.37
N TYR A 470 -28.93 -18.05 6.05
CA TYR A 470 -30.04 -17.38 5.36
C TYR A 470 -31.40 -17.70 6.00
N PRO A 471 -32.29 -16.73 6.27
CA PRO A 471 -32.24 -15.30 5.96
C PRO A 471 -31.60 -14.45 7.10
N ASN A 472 -30.93 -15.07 8.06
CA ASN A 472 -30.28 -14.38 9.17
C ASN A 472 -28.93 -13.80 8.74
N GLU A 473 -28.44 -12.87 9.52
CA GLU A 473 -27.19 -12.16 9.27
C GLU A 473 -25.98 -13.09 9.15
N ASN A 474 -25.21 -12.87 8.09
CA ASN A 474 -24.01 -13.59 7.77
C ASN A 474 -23.04 -12.66 7.03
N SER A 475 -22.01 -12.18 7.71
CA SER A 475 -20.99 -11.30 7.13
C SER A 475 -20.36 -11.85 5.83
N SER A 476 -20.41 -13.18 5.65
CA SER A 476 -19.92 -13.87 4.46
C SER A 476 -21.01 -14.15 3.42
N PHE A 477 -22.23 -13.58 3.55
CA PHE A 477 -23.27 -13.71 2.55
C PHE A 477 -22.82 -13.09 1.22
N LEU A 478 -23.04 -13.78 0.10
CA LEU A 478 -22.61 -13.34 -1.22
C LEU A 478 -23.71 -12.58 -1.95
N GLN A 479 -23.36 -11.42 -2.47
CA GLN A 479 -24.03 -10.76 -3.57
C GLN A 479 -23.40 -11.26 -4.88
N VAL A 480 -24.16 -11.45 -5.93
CA VAL A 480 -23.71 -12.22 -7.10
C VAL A 480 -24.06 -11.55 -8.44
N SER A 481 -23.24 -11.83 -9.46
CA SER A 481 -23.50 -11.48 -10.87
C SER A 481 -23.21 -12.65 -11.79
N GLY A 482 -23.99 -12.78 -12.88
CA GLY A 482 -23.83 -13.85 -13.85
C GLY A 482 -24.37 -15.21 -13.40
N ILE A 483 -24.90 -15.32 -12.18
CA ILE A 483 -25.43 -16.53 -11.58
C ILE A 483 -26.74 -16.25 -10.85
N SER A 484 -27.66 -17.21 -10.87
CA SER A 484 -28.92 -17.15 -10.11
C SER A 484 -29.22 -18.48 -9.46
N PHE A 485 -29.94 -18.46 -8.32
CA PHE A 485 -30.27 -19.68 -7.57
C PHE A 485 -31.45 -19.47 -6.60
N LYS A 486 -31.97 -20.60 -6.09
CA LYS A 486 -33.03 -20.59 -5.05
C LYS A 486 -32.48 -21.11 -3.73
N VAL A 487 -32.97 -20.54 -2.61
CA VAL A 487 -32.62 -20.95 -1.25
C VAL A 487 -33.85 -21.49 -0.53
N ASN A 488 -33.84 -22.76 -0.17
CA ASN A 488 -34.93 -23.38 0.59
C ASN A 488 -34.66 -23.24 2.11
N THR A 489 -35.41 -22.37 2.76
CA THR A 489 -35.29 -22.08 4.20
C THR A 489 -35.85 -23.20 5.09
N LYS A 490 -36.69 -24.09 4.55
CA LYS A 490 -37.21 -25.27 5.28
C LYS A 490 -36.15 -26.35 5.46
N ILE A 491 -35.08 -26.35 4.66
CA ILE A 491 -33.96 -27.28 4.79
C ILE A 491 -32.95 -26.69 5.81
N LYS A 492 -32.66 -27.44 6.88
CA LYS A 492 -31.59 -27.07 7.84
C LYS A 492 -30.24 -27.10 7.11
N THR A 493 -29.34 -26.20 7.49
CA THR A 493 -28.00 -26.19 6.87
C THR A 493 -27.26 -27.50 7.12
N SER A 494 -26.72 -28.08 6.06
CA SER A 494 -25.89 -29.27 6.07
C SER A 494 -24.38 -28.96 5.99
N VAL A 495 -24.03 -27.66 6.01
CA VAL A 495 -22.64 -27.21 5.97
C VAL A 495 -21.93 -27.58 7.28
N LYS A 496 -20.77 -28.20 7.17
CA LYS A 496 -19.83 -28.41 8.26
C LYS A 496 -18.66 -27.45 8.13
N SER A 497 -18.25 -26.86 9.24
CA SER A 497 -17.12 -25.94 9.32
C SER A 497 -16.01 -26.47 10.23
N LYS A 498 -14.76 -26.11 9.94
CA LYS A 498 -13.60 -26.32 10.81
C LYS A 498 -12.84 -25.00 10.93
N ASN A 499 -12.57 -24.56 12.16
CA ASN A 499 -11.91 -23.28 12.45
C ASN A 499 -12.56 -22.09 11.72
N GLY A 500 -13.91 -21.99 11.75
CA GLY A 500 -14.66 -20.90 11.13
C GLY A 500 -14.67 -20.89 9.59
N LYS A 501 -14.09 -21.89 8.92
CA LYS A 501 -14.03 -22.01 7.46
C LYS A 501 -14.83 -23.21 6.98
N PHE A 502 -15.28 -23.15 5.72
CA PHE A 502 -15.97 -24.27 5.07
C PHE A 502 -15.12 -25.53 5.14
N TYR A 503 -15.76 -26.67 5.45
CA TYR A 503 -15.13 -27.98 5.43
C TYR A 503 -15.78 -28.90 4.38
N ARG A 504 -17.10 -29.11 4.48
CA ARG A 504 -17.87 -29.90 3.51
C ARG A 504 -19.38 -29.67 3.68
N VAL A 505 -20.16 -30.11 2.72
CA VAL A 505 -21.61 -30.32 2.85
C VAL A 505 -21.88 -31.74 3.25
N ALA A 506 -22.67 -31.98 4.30
CA ALA A 506 -22.96 -33.31 4.83
C ALA A 506 -24.48 -33.54 4.93
N GLY A 507 -25.16 -33.54 3.79
CA GLY A 507 -26.61 -33.74 3.69
C GLY A 507 -27.23 -32.92 2.53
N LYS A 508 -28.56 -32.76 2.58
CA LYS A 508 -29.29 -32.04 1.53
C LYS A 508 -28.91 -30.57 1.49
N ARG A 509 -28.66 -30.06 0.30
CA ARG A 509 -28.36 -28.64 0.06
C ARG A 509 -29.59 -27.76 0.20
N ARG A 510 -29.43 -26.57 0.74
CA ARG A 510 -30.44 -25.51 0.75
C ARG A 510 -30.52 -24.78 -0.59
N VAL A 511 -29.36 -24.67 -1.26
CA VAL A 511 -29.23 -24.02 -2.56
C VAL A 511 -29.64 -24.99 -3.67
N SER A 512 -30.48 -24.54 -4.57
CA SER A 512 -31.00 -25.30 -5.69
C SER A 512 -31.22 -24.42 -6.91
N ASN A 513 -31.50 -25.04 -8.06
CA ASN A 513 -31.79 -24.37 -9.33
C ASN A 513 -30.71 -23.32 -9.71
N VAL A 514 -29.43 -23.70 -9.53
CA VAL A 514 -28.30 -22.81 -9.82
C VAL A 514 -28.11 -22.75 -11.33
N LYS A 515 -28.09 -21.51 -11.88
CA LYS A 515 -27.87 -21.24 -13.30
C LYS A 515 -26.78 -20.21 -13.49
N ILE A 516 -25.87 -20.44 -14.43
CA ILE A 516 -24.85 -19.50 -14.88
C ILE A 516 -25.18 -19.11 -16.32
N GLY A 517 -25.33 -17.79 -16.59
CA GLY A 517 -25.73 -17.32 -17.90
C GLY A 517 -27.08 -17.91 -18.38
N GLY A 518 -27.99 -18.23 -17.44
CA GLY A 518 -29.31 -18.87 -17.72
C GLY A 518 -29.25 -20.39 -17.83
N THR A 519 -28.09 -21.02 -17.97
CA THR A 519 -27.90 -22.49 -18.12
C THR A 519 -27.67 -23.14 -16.75
N PRO A 520 -28.28 -24.31 -16.46
CA PRO A 520 -27.99 -25.06 -15.24
C PRO A 520 -26.51 -25.33 -15.05
N ILE A 521 -26.02 -25.15 -13.82
CA ILE A 521 -24.60 -25.37 -13.51
C ILE A 521 -24.23 -26.85 -13.65
N ASP A 522 -23.12 -27.12 -14.33
CA ASP A 522 -22.48 -28.44 -14.35
C ASP A 522 -21.41 -28.50 -13.28
N PRO A 523 -21.51 -29.37 -12.27
CA PRO A 523 -20.55 -29.49 -11.19
C PRO A 523 -19.11 -29.79 -11.63
N LYS A 524 -18.93 -30.44 -12.79
CA LYS A 524 -17.62 -30.84 -13.31
C LYS A 524 -16.99 -29.77 -14.22
N LYS A 525 -17.80 -28.89 -14.83
CA LYS A 525 -17.34 -27.84 -15.71
C LYS A 525 -16.60 -26.76 -14.92
N LYS A 526 -15.56 -26.18 -15.51
CA LYS A 526 -14.87 -25.01 -14.98
C LYS A 526 -15.52 -23.73 -15.44
N TYR A 527 -15.60 -22.77 -14.52
CA TYR A 527 -16.12 -21.43 -14.72
C TYR A 527 -15.14 -20.42 -14.16
N THR A 528 -15.08 -19.25 -14.74
CA THR A 528 -14.30 -18.12 -14.24
C THR A 528 -15.08 -17.36 -13.17
N VAL A 529 -14.46 -17.17 -12.01
CA VAL A 529 -15.06 -16.52 -10.83
C VAL A 529 -14.24 -15.28 -10.45
N ALA A 530 -14.87 -14.10 -10.48
CA ALA A 530 -14.28 -12.85 -10.02
C ALA A 530 -14.66 -12.56 -8.57
N SER A 531 -13.71 -12.14 -7.77
CA SER A 531 -13.92 -11.63 -6.40
C SER A 531 -12.66 -10.96 -5.87
N TYR A 532 -12.73 -10.51 -4.61
CA TYR A 532 -11.54 -10.08 -3.88
C TYR A 532 -10.45 -11.15 -3.84
N PHE A 533 -9.21 -10.73 -4.06
CA PHE A 533 -8.03 -11.61 -3.99
C PHE A 533 -7.99 -12.42 -2.69
N ARG A 534 -8.25 -11.78 -1.55
CA ARG A 534 -8.24 -12.46 -0.24
C ARG A 534 -9.33 -13.52 -0.10
N THR A 535 -10.53 -13.28 -0.66
CA THR A 535 -11.63 -14.24 -0.66
C THR A 535 -11.25 -15.50 -1.46
N LEU A 536 -10.71 -15.30 -2.67
CA LEU A 536 -10.41 -16.42 -3.57
C LEU A 536 -9.08 -17.12 -3.25
N ARG A 537 -8.05 -16.41 -2.80
CA ARG A 537 -6.70 -16.97 -2.63
C ARG A 537 -6.32 -17.27 -1.17
N ARG A 538 -6.95 -16.59 -0.19
CA ARG A 538 -6.69 -16.80 1.24
C ARG A 538 -7.87 -17.45 1.97
N GLY A 539 -9.02 -17.55 1.31
CA GLY A 539 -10.24 -18.13 1.87
C GLY A 539 -10.89 -17.24 2.93
N ASP A 540 -10.73 -15.91 2.82
CA ASP A 540 -11.40 -14.97 3.71
C ASP A 540 -12.92 -15.16 3.63
N GLY A 541 -13.64 -14.88 4.73
CA GLY A 541 -15.06 -15.19 4.84
C GLY A 541 -15.38 -16.70 4.91
N GLY A 542 -14.35 -17.55 4.97
CA GLY A 542 -14.47 -19.00 5.03
C GLY A 542 -14.52 -19.72 3.66
N TYR A 543 -14.29 -18.99 2.56
CA TYR A 543 -14.35 -19.52 1.18
C TYR A 543 -13.12 -20.33 0.79
N LYS A 544 -12.83 -21.39 1.58
CA LYS A 544 -11.64 -22.24 1.41
C LYS A 544 -11.62 -22.99 0.08
N MET A 545 -12.78 -23.29 -0.54
CA MET A 545 -12.89 -24.04 -1.77
C MET A 545 -12.17 -23.41 -2.96
N PHE A 546 -12.01 -22.08 -2.97
CA PHE A 546 -11.32 -21.39 -4.07
C PHE A 546 -9.80 -21.30 -3.91
N LYS A 547 -9.25 -21.66 -2.74
CA LYS A 547 -7.86 -21.39 -2.40
C LYS A 547 -6.86 -22.00 -3.40
N GLU A 548 -7.13 -23.23 -3.84
CA GLU A 548 -6.25 -23.98 -4.75
C GLU A 548 -6.66 -23.84 -6.24
N CYS A 549 -7.71 -23.06 -6.53
CA CYS A 549 -8.14 -22.82 -7.90
C CYS A 549 -7.08 -22.03 -8.67
N LYS A 550 -6.88 -22.36 -9.96
CA LYS A 550 -5.96 -21.64 -10.84
C LYS A 550 -6.42 -20.19 -10.99
N ARG A 551 -5.54 -19.23 -10.69
CA ARG A 551 -5.81 -17.83 -10.98
C ARG A 551 -5.52 -17.54 -12.45
N THR A 552 -6.43 -16.84 -13.11
CA THR A 552 -6.33 -16.50 -14.54
C THR A 552 -6.10 -15.01 -14.80
N LYS A 553 -6.51 -14.14 -13.85
CA LYS A 553 -6.38 -12.69 -14.00
C LYS A 553 -6.25 -12.00 -12.65
N THR A 554 -5.47 -10.94 -12.59
CA THR A 554 -5.48 -9.95 -11.49
C THR A 554 -5.81 -8.59 -12.09
N VAL A 555 -6.67 -7.82 -11.43
CA VAL A 555 -7.04 -6.48 -11.86
C VAL A 555 -6.18 -5.48 -11.09
N SER A 556 -5.50 -4.59 -11.81
CA SER A 556 -4.62 -3.57 -11.22
C SER A 556 -5.39 -2.41 -10.55
N ARG A 557 -6.68 -2.25 -10.88
CA ARG A 557 -7.56 -1.25 -10.28
C ARG A 557 -8.12 -1.75 -8.95
N LEU A 558 -8.30 -0.86 -7.98
CA LEU A 558 -8.94 -1.18 -6.71
C LEU A 558 -10.46 -1.24 -6.86
N ASP A 559 -11.12 -1.85 -5.89
CA ASP A 559 -12.56 -2.11 -5.86
C ASP A 559 -13.41 -0.85 -6.13
N PHE A 560 -13.16 0.27 -5.42
CA PHE A 560 -13.91 1.51 -5.62
C PHE A 560 -13.63 2.16 -7.00
N GLN A 561 -12.41 2.02 -7.51
CA GLN A 561 -12.06 2.51 -8.85
C GLN A 561 -12.79 1.70 -9.93
N ILE A 562 -12.92 0.38 -9.73
CA ILE A 562 -13.70 -0.48 -10.63
C ILE A 562 -15.17 -0.05 -10.64
N LEU A 563 -15.73 0.29 -9.47
CA LEU A 563 -17.11 0.78 -9.38
C LEU A 563 -17.27 2.14 -10.08
N SER A 564 -16.33 3.07 -9.89
CA SER A 564 -16.29 4.37 -10.57
C SER A 564 -16.14 4.21 -12.08
N ASP A 565 -15.22 3.36 -12.54
CA ASP A 565 -15.02 3.06 -13.96
C ASP A 565 -16.25 2.38 -14.59
N TYR A 566 -16.97 1.55 -13.81
CA TYR A 566 -18.23 0.95 -14.26
C TYR A 566 -19.29 2.00 -14.51
N ILE A 567 -19.47 2.95 -13.58
CA ILE A 567 -20.47 4.04 -13.72
C ILE A 567 -20.08 4.97 -14.87
N GLY A 568 -18.90 5.58 -14.84
CA GLY A 568 -18.48 6.61 -15.79
C GLY A 568 -18.11 6.05 -17.17
N GLY A 569 -17.41 4.91 -17.19
CA GLY A 569 -16.91 4.30 -18.42
C GLY A 569 -17.93 3.36 -19.08
N LYS A 570 -18.29 2.25 -18.43
CA LYS A 570 -19.14 1.22 -19.01
C LYS A 570 -20.58 1.68 -19.18
N LEU A 571 -21.17 2.32 -18.17
CA LEU A 571 -22.55 2.81 -18.18
C LEU A 571 -22.69 4.24 -18.75
N LYS A 572 -21.57 4.92 -19.03
CA LYS A 572 -21.52 6.31 -19.52
C LYS A 572 -22.35 7.26 -18.63
N GLY A 573 -22.31 7.04 -17.32
CA GLY A 573 -23.01 7.82 -16.32
C GLY A 573 -24.50 7.51 -16.12
N ASN A 574 -25.08 6.59 -16.89
CA ASN A 574 -26.51 6.25 -16.84
C ASN A 574 -26.74 4.91 -16.13
N ILE A 575 -27.26 4.95 -14.91
CA ILE A 575 -27.58 3.74 -14.16
C ILE A 575 -28.99 3.28 -14.51
N SER A 576 -29.10 2.06 -15.06
CA SER A 576 -30.36 1.49 -15.54
C SER A 576 -31.42 1.33 -14.44
N SER A 577 -32.66 1.63 -14.77
CA SER A 577 -33.82 1.39 -13.90
C SER A 577 -34.02 -0.09 -13.50
N SER A 578 -33.32 -1.02 -14.15
CA SER A 578 -33.30 -2.43 -13.73
C SER A 578 -32.78 -2.64 -12.30
N TYR A 579 -32.06 -1.67 -11.73
CA TYR A 579 -31.61 -1.67 -10.33
C TYR A 579 -32.56 -0.93 -9.37
N MET A 580 -33.72 -0.43 -9.82
CA MET A 580 -34.63 0.36 -8.98
C MET A 580 -35.19 -0.45 -7.79
N ASN A 581 -35.35 -1.77 -7.94
CA ASN A 581 -35.88 -2.60 -6.86
C ASN A 581 -34.86 -2.82 -5.74
N PRO A 582 -35.09 -2.33 -4.50
CA PRO A 582 -34.17 -2.52 -3.38
C PRO A 582 -33.81 -3.98 -3.07
N SER A 583 -34.75 -4.91 -3.37
CA SER A 583 -34.56 -6.35 -3.18
C SER A 583 -33.75 -7.03 -4.30
N GLY A 584 -33.15 -6.25 -5.21
CA GLY A 584 -32.33 -6.74 -6.31
C GLY A 584 -33.09 -7.28 -7.51
N GLN A 585 -32.37 -8.00 -8.38
CA GLN A 585 -32.85 -8.48 -9.69
C GLN A 585 -33.33 -9.94 -9.66
N LYS A 586 -33.67 -10.46 -8.49
CA LYS A 586 -34.14 -11.85 -8.28
C LYS A 586 -33.12 -12.91 -8.67
N ARG A 587 -31.83 -12.62 -8.47
CA ARG A 587 -30.72 -13.58 -8.64
C ARG A 587 -30.70 -14.61 -7.51
N ILE A 588 -31.13 -14.18 -6.30
CA ILE A 588 -31.21 -15.01 -5.09
C ILE A 588 -32.64 -15.00 -4.59
N THR A 589 -33.35 -16.09 -4.84
CA THR A 589 -34.78 -16.18 -4.49
C THR A 589 -35.03 -17.25 -3.43
N LYS A 590 -36.08 -17.05 -2.64
CA LYS A 590 -36.59 -18.06 -1.71
C LYS A 590 -37.34 -19.16 -2.49
N ALA A 591 -37.04 -20.45 -2.18
CA ALA A 591 -37.76 -21.60 -2.73
C ALA A 591 -38.95 -21.99 -1.88
#